data_5b3f92d346c3b77bfa7bfb0dc9aba826
#
_entry.id   5b3f92d346c3b77bfa7bfb0dc9aba826
#
_cell.length_a   1.000
_cell.length_b   1.000
_cell.length_c   1.000
_cell.angle_alpha   90.00
_cell.angle_beta   90.00
_cell.angle_gamma   90.00
#
_symmetry.space_group_name_H-M   'P 1'
#
loop_
_entity.id
_entity.type
_entity.pdbx_description
1 polymer ?
#
loop_
_entity_poly.entity_id
_entity_poly.type
_entity_poly.pdbx_seq_one_letter_code
_entity_poly.pdbx_strand_id
1 'polypeptide(L)'
;MNAGQVAAFLGVSLLVIVTPGQDTALTIRNALAGGRRGGVFTALGVVSGQLTWAFAASAGLAALLVASQPAFTALRLAGAAYLVLLGLQLLGSALRSRRSAPLAAHATRRLAPSTAYRQGLLSNLGNPKIAVFFTSLLPQFGTTFWTMLPLGLCFAALTLVWLTAYAAAVAKAANVLRRPGVRRALDAVTGTVLVAFGVRLAAER
;
A
#
# COMPACT_ATOMS: atom_id res chain seq x y z
N MET A 1 -24.88 10.15 -11.05
CA MET A 1 -24.84 8.70 -10.76
C MET A 1 -26.17 8.28 -10.15
N ASN A 2 -26.73 7.14 -10.57
CA ASN A 2 -27.88 6.52 -9.92
C ASN A 2 -27.43 5.66 -8.73
N ALA A 3 -28.40 5.24 -7.86
CA ALA A 3 -28.10 4.44 -6.68
C ALA A 3 -27.35 3.12 -6.98
N GLY A 4 -27.67 2.48 -8.11
CA GLY A 4 -27.00 1.26 -8.56
C GLY A 4 -25.53 1.48 -8.92
N GLN A 5 -25.21 2.59 -9.57
CA GLN A 5 -23.82 2.96 -9.89
C GLN A 5 -23.00 3.27 -8.64
N VAL A 6 -23.61 3.94 -7.64
CA VAL A 6 -22.96 4.19 -6.35
C VAL A 6 -22.68 2.87 -5.63
N ALA A 7 -23.66 1.98 -5.57
CA ALA A 7 -23.49 0.67 -4.94
C ALA A 7 -22.41 -0.18 -5.63
N ALA A 8 -22.38 -0.18 -6.97
CA ALA A 8 -21.34 -0.87 -7.74
C ALA A 8 -19.95 -0.29 -7.47
N PHE A 9 -19.82 1.04 -7.46
CA PHE A 9 -18.55 1.71 -7.13
C PHE A 9 -18.06 1.34 -5.73
N LEU A 10 -18.95 1.40 -4.72
CA LEU A 10 -18.59 1.05 -3.35
C LEU A 10 -18.20 -0.42 -3.23
N GLY A 11 -18.94 -1.32 -3.89
CA GLY A 11 -18.62 -2.75 -3.91
C GLY A 11 -17.23 -3.04 -4.50
N VAL A 12 -16.92 -2.47 -5.67
CA VAL A 12 -15.61 -2.63 -6.32
C VAL A 12 -14.52 -1.99 -5.46
N SER A 13 -14.76 -0.79 -4.91
CA SER A 13 -13.81 -0.10 -4.03
C SER A 13 -13.47 -0.94 -2.79
N LEU A 14 -14.48 -1.47 -2.11
CA LEU A 14 -14.29 -2.33 -0.94
C LEU A 14 -13.53 -3.60 -1.31
N LEU A 15 -13.86 -4.25 -2.43
CA LEU A 15 -13.13 -5.42 -2.93
C LEU A 15 -11.64 -5.11 -3.10
N VAL A 16 -11.32 -3.99 -3.77
CA VAL A 16 -9.93 -3.57 -3.99
C VAL A 16 -9.24 -3.23 -2.67
N ILE A 17 -9.89 -2.52 -1.75
CA ILE A 17 -9.32 -2.11 -0.47
C ILE A 17 -9.06 -3.32 0.44
N VAL A 18 -10.04 -4.22 0.57
CA VAL A 18 -9.97 -5.38 1.48
C VAL A 18 -9.00 -6.45 0.95
N THR A 19 -8.85 -6.57 -0.37
CA THR A 19 -7.86 -7.49 -0.95
C THR A 19 -6.46 -7.12 -0.45
N PRO A 20 -5.79 -8.01 0.32
CA PRO A 20 -4.47 -7.71 0.86
C PRO A 20 -3.48 -7.39 -0.26
N GLY A 21 -2.71 -6.34 -0.05
CA GLY A 21 -1.69 -5.90 -1.00
C GLY A 21 -0.52 -5.24 -0.26
N GLN A 22 0.37 -4.64 -1.03
CA GLN A 22 1.58 -4.01 -0.48
C GLN A 22 1.29 -2.94 0.58
N ASP A 23 0.25 -2.12 0.40
CA ASP A 23 -0.09 -1.04 1.33
C ASP A 23 -0.56 -1.58 2.68
N THR A 24 -1.36 -2.67 2.66
CA THR A 24 -1.79 -3.37 3.87
C THR A 24 -0.59 -4.01 4.58
N ALA A 25 0.26 -4.74 3.85
CA ALA A 25 1.45 -5.40 4.39
C ALA A 25 2.41 -4.37 5.01
N LEU A 26 2.65 -3.25 4.33
CA LEU A 26 3.48 -2.16 4.84
C LEU A 26 2.89 -1.51 6.09
N THR A 27 1.56 -1.29 6.12
CA THR A 27 0.86 -0.73 7.28
C THR A 27 0.99 -1.64 8.50
N ILE A 28 0.83 -2.95 8.33
CA ILE A 28 1.04 -3.95 9.39
C ILE A 28 2.48 -3.89 9.91
N ARG A 29 3.47 -3.95 9.01
CA ARG A 29 4.88 -3.88 9.36
C ARG A 29 5.20 -2.63 10.18
N ASN A 30 4.75 -1.47 9.72
CA ASN A 30 5.05 -0.20 10.34
C ASN A 30 4.27 -0.01 11.65
N ALA A 31 3.08 -0.62 11.79
CA ALA A 31 2.37 -0.70 13.05
C ALA A 31 3.10 -1.57 14.08
N LEU A 32 3.74 -2.66 13.64
CA LEU A 32 4.57 -3.50 14.52
C LEU A 32 5.86 -2.78 14.94
N ALA A 33 6.51 -2.03 14.04
CA ALA A 33 7.76 -1.34 14.30
C ALA A 33 7.60 -0.03 15.07
N GLY A 34 6.57 0.76 14.75
CA GLY A 34 6.32 2.11 15.29
C GLY A 34 5.06 2.23 16.14
N GLY A 35 4.40 1.09 16.46
CA GLY A 35 3.12 1.07 17.15
C GLY A 35 2.01 1.68 16.29
N ARG A 36 0.89 2.05 16.95
CA ARG A 36 -0.26 2.67 16.27
C ARG A 36 0.14 3.88 15.42
N ARG A 37 1.08 4.72 15.91
CA ARG A 37 1.56 5.89 15.16
C ARG A 37 2.23 5.48 13.84
N GLY A 38 3.11 4.47 13.85
CA GLY A 38 3.74 3.98 12.63
C GLY A 38 2.73 3.53 11.57
N GLY A 39 1.71 2.77 11.98
CA GLY A 39 0.64 2.34 11.08
C GLY A 39 -0.22 3.49 10.55
N VAL A 40 -0.64 4.43 11.42
CA VAL A 40 -1.46 5.60 11.03
C VAL A 40 -0.71 6.50 10.05
N PHE A 41 0.57 6.80 10.32
CA PHE A 41 1.35 7.63 9.38
C PHE A 41 1.62 6.92 8.06
N THR A 42 1.74 5.58 8.04
CA THR A 42 1.77 4.82 6.79
C THR A 42 0.45 4.94 6.03
N ALA A 43 -0.69 4.80 6.71
CA ALA A 43 -2.01 4.97 6.09
C ALA A 43 -2.19 6.37 5.50
N LEU A 44 -1.76 7.42 6.22
CA LEU A 44 -1.77 8.79 5.71
C LEU A 44 -0.90 8.94 4.46
N GLY A 45 0.28 8.33 4.42
CA GLY A 45 1.13 8.32 3.23
C GLY A 45 0.46 7.63 2.04
N VAL A 46 -0.13 6.45 2.28
CA VAL A 46 -0.91 5.71 1.26
C VAL A 46 -2.03 6.57 0.70
N VAL A 47 -2.81 7.19 1.57
CA VAL A 47 -3.93 8.05 1.17
C VAL A 47 -3.45 9.27 0.39
N SER A 48 -2.33 9.88 0.76
CA SER A 48 -1.73 10.97 -0.02
C SER A 48 -1.36 10.52 -1.44
N GLY A 49 -0.85 9.30 -1.61
CA GLY A 49 -0.61 8.70 -2.92
C GLY A 49 -1.91 8.50 -3.72
N GLN A 50 -2.97 8.02 -3.06
CA GLN A 50 -4.29 7.87 -3.69
C GLN A 50 -4.90 9.21 -4.10
N LEU A 51 -4.73 10.27 -3.28
CA LEU A 51 -5.17 11.62 -3.64
C LEU A 51 -4.42 12.14 -4.87
N THR A 52 -3.13 11.86 -4.97
CA THR A 52 -2.34 12.18 -6.17
C THR A 52 -2.89 11.46 -7.40
N TRP A 53 -3.17 10.15 -7.29
CA TRP A 53 -3.80 9.37 -8.36
C TRP A 53 -5.19 9.88 -8.70
N ALA A 54 -6.02 10.19 -7.69
CA ALA A 54 -7.37 10.72 -7.91
C ALA A 54 -7.33 12.03 -8.69
N PHE A 55 -6.46 12.96 -8.29
CA PHE A 55 -6.30 14.22 -9.00
C PHE A 55 -5.78 14.02 -10.42
N ALA A 56 -4.73 13.19 -10.60
CA ALA A 56 -4.15 12.92 -11.90
C ALA A 56 -5.14 12.23 -12.85
N ALA A 57 -5.92 11.26 -12.36
CA ALA A 57 -6.96 10.59 -13.14
C ALA A 57 -8.06 11.57 -13.54
N SER A 58 -8.53 12.38 -12.57
CA SER A 58 -9.59 13.36 -12.83
C SER A 58 -9.16 14.46 -13.81
N ALA A 59 -7.88 14.85 -13.78
CA ALA A 59 -7.30 15.80 -14.71
C ALA A 59 -6.92 15.20 -16.09
N GLY A 60 -7.16 13.90 -16.29
CA GLY A 60 -6.82 13.21 -17.53
C GLY A 60 -5.33 12.81 -17.66
N LEU A 61 -4.50 13.12 -16.67
CA LEU A 61 -3.08 12.74 -16.72
C LEU A 61 -2.88 11.21 -16.66
N ALA A 62 -3.76 10.51 -15.97
CA ALA A 62 -3.72 9.05 -15.93
C ALA A 62 -3.98 8.45 -17.32
N ALA A 63 -4.90 9.02 -18.10
CA ALA A 63 -5.12 8.63 -19.49
C ALA A 63 -3.88 8.88 -20.36
N LEU A 64 -3.20 9.99 -20.14
CA LEU A 64 -1.96 10.34 -20.85
C LEU A 64 -0.83 9.34 -20.52
N LEU A 65 -0.69 8.94 -19.25
CA LEU A 65 0.28 7.91 -18.83
C LEU A 65 0.00 6.55 -19.47
N VAL A 66 -1.28 6.17 -19.63
CA VAL A 66 -1.67 4.96 -20.34
C VAL A 66 -1.37 5.09 -21.84
N ALA A 67 -1.65 6.25 -22.43
CA ALA A 67 -1.33 6.53 -23.85
C ALA A 67 0.18 6.59 -24.11
N SER A 68 0.98 6.97 -23.13
CA SER A 68 2.44 6.98 -23.20
C SER A 68 3.01 5.68 -22.61
N GLN A 69 3.08 4.63 -23.42
CA GLN A 69 3.63 3.31 -23.02
C GLN A 69 5.00 3.39 -22.33
N PRO A 70 5.97 4.22 -22.79
CA PRO A 70 7.24 4.36 -22.08
C PRO A 70 7.11 4.91 -20.67
N ALA A 71 6.26 5.94 -20.45
CA ALA A 71 6.06 6.53 -19.14
C ALA A 71 5.38 5.56 -18.17
N PHE A 72 4.35 4.84 -18.65
CA PHE A 72 3.70 3.79 -17.87
C PHE A 72 4.65 2.65 -17.51
N THR A 73 5.46 2.19 -18.46
CA THR A 73 6.45 1.13 -18.25
C THR A 73 7.52 1.57 -17.24
N ALA A 74 8.04 2.80 -17.36
CA ALA A 74 9.00 3.33 -16.39
C ALA A 74 8.43 3.39 -14.97
N LEU A 75 7.19 3.87 -14.79
CA LEU A 75 6.52 3.91 -13.49
C LEU A 75 6.28 2.51 -12.93
N ARG A 76 5.85 1.57 -13.77
CA ARG A 76 5.65 0.17 -13.40
C ARG A 76 6.95 -0.49 -12.95
N LEU A 77 8.03 -0.35 -13.71
CA LEU A 77 9.33 -0.93 -13.37
C LEU A 77 9.92 -0.31 -12.10
N ALA A 78 9.78 1.01 -11.91
CA ALA A 78 10.19 1.65 -10.67
C ALA A 78 9.42 1.11 -9.46
N GLY A 79 8.10 0.95 -9.59
CA GLY A 79 7.25 0.31 -8.57
C GLY A 79 7.65 -1.15 -8.30
N ALA A 80 7.90 -1.93 -9.34
CA ALA A 80 8.36 -3.31 -9.24
C ALA A 80 9.71 -3.41 -8.50
N ALA A 81 10.70 -2.62 -8.89
CA ALA A 81 12.01 -2.57 -8.24
C ALA A 81 11.88 -2.20 -6.75
N TYR A 82 11.07 -1.19 -6.42
CA TYR A 82 10.81 -0.80 -5.04
C TYR A 82 10.20 -1.95 -4.21
N LEU A 83 9.22 -2.68 -4.76
CA LEU A 83 8.58 -3.82 -4.10
C LEU A 83 9.56 -4.96 -3.86
N VAL A 84 10.37 -5.30 -4.85
CA VAL A 84 11.39 -6.34 -4.73
C VAL A 84 12.40 -5.97 -3.65
N LEU A 85 12.92 -4.73 -3.66
CA LEU A 85 13.86 -4.25 -2.64
C LEU A 85 13.25 -4.34 -1.23
N LEU A 86 12.02 -3.89 -1.05
CA LEU A 86 11.33 -3.94 0.24
C LEU A 86 11.10 -5.39 0.69
N GLY A 87 10.68 -6.26 -0.24
CA GLY A 87 10.49 -7.69 0.02
C GLY A 87 11.80 -8.39 0.42
N LEU A 88 12.89 -8.13 -0.29
CA LEU A 88 14.21 -8.69 0.04
C LEU A 88 14.73 -8.19 1.39
N GLN A 89 14.50 -6.93 1.76
CA GLN A 89 14.83 -6.42 3.09
C GLN A 89 14.08 -7.16 4.21
N LEU A 90 12.79 -7.45 4.01
CA LEU A 90 11.99 -8.21 4.97
C LEU A 90 12.44 -9.66 5.09
N LEU A 91 12.68 -10.32 3.96
CA LEU A 91 13.23 -11.69 3.93
C LEU A 91 14.60 -11.75 4.60
N GLY A 92 15.48 -10.80 4.30
CA GLY A 92 16.79 -10.68 4.94
C GLY A 92 16.70 -10.50 6.46
N SER A 93 15.72 -9.70 6.94
CA SER A 93 15.48 -9.54 8.39
C SER A 93 14.98 -10.82 9.03
N ALA A 94 14.08 -11.55 8.36
CA ALA A 94 13.57 -12.83 8.83
C ALA A 94 14.67 -13.91 8.95
N LEU A 95 15.61 -13.94 7.99
CA LEU A 95 16.74 -14.87 7.98
C LEU A 95 17.81 -14.51 9.02
N ARG A 96 18.14 -13.22 9.18
CA ARG A 96 19.11 -12.75 10.17
C ARG A 96 18.65 -13.04 11.60
N SER A 97 17.35 -12.93 11.87
CA SER A 97 16.75 -13.26 13.18
C SER A 97 16.93 -14.74 13.58
N ARG A 98 17.29 -15.63 12.65
CA ARG A 98 17.66 -17.02 12.96
C ARG A 98 19.08 -17.16 13.56
N ARG A 99 19.98 -16.22 13.28
CA ARG A 99 21.40 -16.29 13.68
C ARG A 99 21.74 -15.46 14.91
N SER A 100 20.84 -14.62 15.37
CA SER A 100 21.08 -13.80 16.55
C SER A 100 20.32 -14.36 17.73
N ALA A 101 21.07 -14.86 18.75
CA ALA A 101 20.58 -14.97 20.11
C ALA A 101 19.97 -13.63 20.55
N PRO A 102 19.10 -13.61 21.59
CA PRO A 102 18.39 -12.40 21.95
C PRO A 102 19.39 -11.30 22.31
N LEU A 103 19.76 -10.47 21.37
CA LEU A 103 20.37 -9.19 21.63
C LEU A 103 19.29 -8.33 22.29
N ALA A 104 19.19 -8.52 23.63
CA ALA A 104 18.67 -7.47 24.46
C ALA A 104 19.39 -6.19 24.06
N ALA A 105 18.60 -5.13 23.86
CA ALA A 105 19.09 -3.76 23.77
C ALA A 105 19.87 -3.34 22.52
N HIS A 106 19.32 -3.56 21.32
CA HIS A 106 19.31 -2.41 20.45
C HIS A 106 17.94 -1.75 20.67
N ALA A 107 17.97 -0.62 21.37
CA ALA A 107 16.83 0.27 21.47
C ALA A 107 16.25 0.40 20.06
N THR A 108 15.12 -0.24 19.84
CA THR A 108 14.43 -0.22 18.56
C THR A 108 14.14 1.25 18.32
N ARG A 109 14.95 1.88 17.48
CA ARG A 109 14.72 3.24 17.03
C ARG A 109 13.31 3.19 16.46
N ARG A 110 12.36 3.70 17.25
CA ARG A 110 10.96 3.67 16.88
C ARG A 110 10.87 4.26 15.50
N LEU A 111 10.22 3.58 14.57
CA LEU A 111 10.06 4.06 13.20
C LEU A 111 9.52 5.49 13.26
N ALA A 112 10.28 6.44 12.74
CA ALA A 112 9.88 7.83 12.73
C ALA A 112 8.59 7.99 11.90
N PRO A 113 7.62 8.78 12.37
CA PRO A 113 6.38 9.02 11.64
C PRO A 113 6.59 9.50 10.21
N SER A 114 7.57 10.39 9.99
CA SER A 114 7.94 10.87 8.66
C SER A 114 8.44 9.76 7.73
N THR A 115 9.21 8.81 8.26
CA THR A 115 9.66 7.63 7.49
C THR A 115 8.49 6.73 7.14
N ALA A 116 7.58 6.48 8.10
CA ALA A 116 6.37 5.68 7.87
C ALA A 116 5.48 6.31 6.78
N TYR A 117 5.26 7.62 6.86
CA TYR A 117 4.51 8.38 5.86
C TYR A 117 5.15 8.27 4.47
N ARG A 118 6.46 8.55 4.35
CA ARG A 118 7.17 8.46 3.07
C ARG A 118 7.09 7.07 2.46
N GLN A 119 7.25 6.03 3.27
CA GLN A 119 7.12 4.65 2.83
C GLN A 119 5.70 4.37 2.30
N GLY A 120 4.65 4.82 3.01
CA GLY A 120 3.27 4.69 2.57
C GLY A 120 3.00 5.40 1.24
N LEU A 121 3.47 6.64 1.11
CA LEU A 121 3.32 7.44 -0.11
C LEU A 121 3.99 6.76 -1.31
N LEU A 122 5.27 6.39 -1.18
CA LEU A 122 6.02 5.75 -2.26
C LEU A 122 5.47 4.37 -2.60
N SER A 123 5.05 3.59 -1.60
CA SER A 123 4.39 2.31 -1.82
C SER A 123 3.15 2.47 -2.69
N ASN A 124 2.30 3.43 -2.34
CA ASN A 124 1.03 3.61 -3.05
C ASN A 124 1.23 4.17 -4.46
N LEU A 125 2.11 5.16 -4.65
CA LEU A 125 2.41 5.70 -5.98
C LEU A 125 2.95 4.64 -6.93
N GLY A 126 3.75 3.70 -6.43
CA GLY A 126 4.24 2.55 -7.19
C GLY A 126 3.32 1.33 -7.17
N ASN A 127 2.09 1.44 -6.64
CA ASN A 127 1.20 0.29 -6.52
C ASN A 127 0.40 0.06 -7.81
N PRO A 128 0.67 -1.03 -8.56
CA PRO A 128 -0.01 -1.28 -9.82
C PRO A 128 -1.51 -1.49 -9.65
N LYS A 129 -1.92 -2.09 -8.52
CA LYS A 129 -3.33 -2.27 -8.23
C LYS A 129 -4.06 -0.93 -8.16
N ILE A 130 -3.43 0.06 -7.55
CA ILE A 130 -3.98 1.42 -7.41
C ILE A 130 -3.90 2.17 -8.74
N ALA A 131 -2.79 2.05 -9.47
CA ALA A 131 -2.68 2.60 -10.82
C ALA A 131 -3.82 2.09 -11.72
N VAL A 132 -4.04 0.77 -11.80
CA VAL A 132 -5.13 0.17 -12.58
C VAL A 132 -6.51 0.64 -12.09
N PHE A 133 -6.73 0.72 -10.78
CA PHE A 133 -7.99 1.23 -10.24
C PHE A 133 -8.28 2.65 -10.74
N PHE A 134 -7.33 3.56 -10.60
CA PHE A 134 -7.53 4.95 -10.97
C PHE A 134 -7.53 5.20 -12.48
N THR A 135 -6.79 4.41 -13.27
CA THR A 135 -6.71 4.60 -14.72
C THR A 135 -7.77 3.83 -15.51
N SER A 136 -8.27 2.72 -14.99
CA SER A 136 -9.16 1.81 -15.74
C SER A 136 -10.53 1.61 -15.10
N LEU A 137 -10.60 1.53 -13.77
CA LEU A 137 -11.87 1.28 -13.07
C LEU A 137 -12.62 2.57 -12.73
N LEU A 138 -11.92 3.57 -12.17
CA LEU A 138 -12.55 4.83 -11.77
C LEU A 138 -13.26 5.55 -12.94
N PRO A 139 -12.70 5.63 -14.17
CA PRO A 139 -13.35 6.25 -15.31
C PRO A 139 -14.67 5.59 -15.75
N GLN A 140 -14.92 4.34 -15.36
CA GLN A 140 -16.18 3.65 -15.65
C GLN A 140 -17.36 4.22 -14.83
N PHE A 141 -17.08 4.89 -13.72
CA PHE A 141 -18.07 5.50 -12.82
C PHE A 141 -18.21 7.00 -12.98
N GLY A 142 -17.27 7.65 -13.67
CA GLY A 142 -17.30 9.09 -13.92
C GLY A 142 -16.33 9.44 -15.04
N THR A 143 -16.75 10.37 -15.92
CA THR A 143 -15.98 10.74 -17.12
C THR A 143 -15.45 12.16 -17.08
N THR A 144 -15.84 12.95 -16.07
CA THR A 144 -15.42 14.34 -15.92
C THR A 144 -14.62 14.53 -14.63
N PHE A 145 -13.82 15.59 -14.58
CA PHE A 145 -13.09 15.98 -13.35
C PHE A 145 -14.01 15.99 -12.11
N TRP A 146 -15.17 16.64 -12.25
CA TRP A 146 -16.13 16.84 -11.16
C TRP A 146 -16.86 15.57 -10.72
N THR A 147 -16.91 14.55 -11.56
CA THR A 147 -17.47 13.25 -11.20
C THR A 147 -16.43 12.27 -10.68
N MET A 148 -15.23 12.29 -11.23
CA MET A 148 -14.14 11.36 -10.85
C MET A 148 -13.49 11.74 -9.52
N LEU A 149 -13.22 13.03 -9.30
CA LEU A 149 -12.52 13.48 -8.10
C LEU A 149 -13.26 13.09 -6.79
N PRO A 150 -14.57 13.35 -6.62
CA PRO A 150 -15.29 12.91 -5.43
C PRO A 150 -15.25 11.39 -5.21
N LEU A 151 -15.30 10.60 -6.28
CA LEU A 151 -15.17 9.13 -6.19
C LEU A 151 -13.78 8.72 -5.70
N GLY A 152 -12.73 9.35 -6.23
CA GLY A 152 -11.36 9.15 -5.78
C GLY A 152 -11.16 9.54 -4.31
N LEU A 153 -11.75 10.65 -3.87
CA LEU A 153 -11.76 11.08 -2.47
C LEU A 153 -12.50 10.07 -1.57
N CYS A 154 -13.63 9.56 -2.02
CA CYS A 154 -14.39 8.52 -1.32
C CYS A 154 -13.54 7.24 -1.16
N PHE A 155 -12.89 6.77 -2.22
CA PHE A 155 -11.98 5.63 -2.17
C PHE A 155 -10.83 5.85 -1.16
N ALA A 156 -10.22 7.02 -1.19
CA ALA A 156 -9.14 7.40 -0.28
C ALA A 156 -9.62 7.44 1.20
N ALA A 157 -10.82 7.97 1.45
CA ALA A 157 -11.42 7.98 2.79
C ALA A 157 -11.70 6.56 3.31
N LEU A 158 -12.29 5.69 2.48
CA LEU A 158 -12.51 4.29 2.82
C LEU A 158 -11.20 3.56 3.12
N THR A 159 -10.16 3.81 2.32
CA THR A 159 -8.82 3.25 2.55
C THR A 159 -8.23 3.73 3.87
N LEU A 160 -8.36 5.03 4.19
CA LEU A 160 -7.88 5.58 5.46
C LEU A 160 -8.53 4.88 6.66
N VAL A 161 -9.85 4.75 6.63
CA VAL A 161 -10.60 4.06 7.69
C VAL A 161 -10.14 2.62 7.82
N TRP A 162 -10.03 1.89 6.70
CA TRP A 162 -9.61 0.49 6.67
C TRP A 162 -8.19 0.31 7.23
N LEU A 163 -7.21 1.04 6.71
CA LEU A 163 -5.81 0.90 7.13
C LEU A 163 -5.57 1.38 8.56
N THR A 164 -6.29 2.41 9.03
CA THR A 164 -6.18 2.86 10.42
C THR A 164 -6.83 1.87 11.40
N ALA A 165 -7.95 1.26 11.03
CA ALA A 165 -8.54 0.16 11.79
C ALA A 165 -7.58 -1.04 11.86
N TYR A 166 -6.96 -1.40 10.73
CA TYR A 166 -5.94 -2.45 10.69
C TYR A 166 -4.75 -2.13 11.59
N ALA A 167 -4.21 -0.91 11.51
CA ALA A 167 -3.10 -0.46 12.35
C ALA A 167 -3.46 -0.51 13.86
N ALA A 168 -4.68 -0.14 14.22
CA ALA A 168 -5.16 -0.21 15.59
C ALA A 168 -5.30 -1.66 16.09
N ALA A 169 -5.84 -2.56 15.26
CA ALA A 169 -5.96 -3.99 15.56
C ALA A 169 -4.59 -4.64 15.77
N VAL A 170 -3.65 -4.39 14.84
CA VAL A 170 -2.27 -4.88 14.93
C VAL A 170 -1.57 -4.32 16.17
N ALA A 171 -1.75 -3.05 16.49
CA ALA A 171 -1.15 -2.44 17.67
C ALA A 171 -1.69 -3.04 18.98
N LYS A 172 -2.97 -3.40 19.05
CA LYS A 172 -3.56 -4.11 20.20
C LYS A 172 -3.03 -5.53 20.31
N ALA A 173 -2.88 -6.24 19.20
CA ALA A 173 -2.33 -7.59 19.14
C ALA A 173 -0.79 -7.62 19.21
N ALA A 174 -0.13 -6.48 19.33
CA ALA A 174 1.32 -6.34 19.19
C ALA A 174 2.12 -7.25 20.14
N ASN A 175 1.63 -7.51 21.36
CA ASN A 175 2.32 -8.38 22.31
C ASN A 175 2.43 -9.83 21.80
N VAL A 176 1.41 -10.33 21.10
CA VAL A 176 1.42 -11.66 20.47
C VAL A 176 2.23 -11.61 19.17
N LEU A 177 2.01 -10.61 18.35
CA LEU A 177 2.65 -10.43 17.04
C LEU A 177 4.15 -10.10 17.14
N ARG A 178 4.60 -9.55 18.28
CA ARG A 178 6.03 -9.30 18.57
C ARG A 178 6.79 -10.54 19.02
N ARG A 179 6.12 -11.67 19.25
CA ARG A 179 6.83 -12.93 19.55
C ARG A 179 7.78 -13.25 18.39
N PRO A 180 9.05 -13.63 18.67
CA PRO A 180 10.06 -13.78 17.62
C PRO A 180 9.65 -14.72 16.48
N GLY A 181 8.93 -15.82 16.79
CA GLY A 181 8.41 -16.73 15.79
C GLY A 181 7.32 -16.14 14.92
N VAL A 182 6.35 -15.46 15.52
CA VAL A 182 5.22 -14.84 14.81
C VAL A 182 5.72 -13.71 13.92
N ARG A 183 6.58 -12.83 14.44
CA ARG A 183 7.19 -11.75 13.67
C ARG A 183 7.96 -12.27 12.45
N ARG A 184 8.77 -13.33 12.65
CA ARG A 184 9.53 -13.96 11.56
C ARG A 184 8.61 -14.51 10.47
N ALA A 185 7.53 -15.20 10.86
CA ALA A 185 6.57 -15.74 9.92
C ALA A 185 5.90 -14.60 9.12
N LEU A 186 5.50 -13.51 9.77
CA LEU A 186 4.91 -12.35 9.11
C LEU A 186 5.89 -11.68 8.15
N ASP A 187 7.14 -11.45 8.57
CA ASP A 187 8.18 -10.85 7.73
C ASP A 187 8.47 -11.74 6.50
N ALA A 188 8.54 -13.06 6.67
CA ALA A 188 8.76 -14.00 5.58
C ALA A 188 7.59 -14.01 4.60
N VAL A 189 6.34 -14.14 5.09
CA VAL A 189 5.15 -14.13 4.24
C VAL A 189 5.03 -12.80 3.50
N THR A 190 5.14 -11.68 4.22
CA THR A 190 5.04 -10.34 3.60
C THR A 190 6.14 -10.13 2.56
N GLY A 191 7.38 -10.50 2.89
CA GLY A 191 8.52 -10.39 1.97
C GLY A 191 8.31 -11.22 0.70
N THR A 192 7.86 -12.47 0.84
CA THR A 192 7.58 -13.35 -0.31
C THR A 192 6.49 -12.77 -1.20
N VAL A 193 5.38 -12.29 -0.60
CA VAL A 193 4.28 -11.66 -1.33
C VAL A 193 4.76 -10.43 -2.09
N LEU A 194 5.55 -9.55 -1.46
CA LEU A 194 6.07 -8.35 -2.11
C LEU A 194 7.01 -8.67 -3.27
N VAL A 195 7.90 -9.65 -3.11
CA VAL A 195 8.79 -10.11 -4.19
C VAL A 195 7.98 -10.70 -5.33
N ALA A 196 7.02 -11.59 -5.05
CA ALA A 196 6.17 -12.20 -6.06
C ALA A 196 5.39 -11.13 -6.86
N PHE A 197 4.79 -10.14 -6.16
CA PHE A 197 4.12 -9.02 -6.83
C PHE A 197 5.07 -8.17 -7.66
N GLY A 198 6.27 -7.86 -7.16
CA GLY A 198 7.25 -7.08 -7.89
C GLY A 198 7.72 -7.80 -9.17
N VAL A 199 8.01 -9.10 -9.07
CA VAL A 199 8.40 -9.93 -10.23
C VAL A 199 7.28 -10.02 -11.26
N ARG A 200 6.04 -10.28 -10.80
CA ARG A 200 4.86 -10.32 -11.68
C ARG A 200 4.68 -8.99 -12.41
N LEU A 201 4.77 -7.88 -11.68
CA LEU A 201 4.64 -6.54 -12.25
C LEU A 201 5.71 -6.23 -13.30
N ALA A 202 6.95 -6.68 -13.09
CA ALA A 202 8.03 -6.53 -14.07
C ALA A 202 7.83 -7.40 -15.32
N ALA A 203 7.18 -8.57 -15.18
CA ALA A 203 6.94 -9.52 -16.26
C ALA A 203 5.69 -9.19 -17.11
N GLU A 204 4.77 -8.38 -16.63
CA GLU A 204 3.60 -7.93 -17.40
C GLU A 204 4.09 -7.03 -18.57
N ARG A 205 3.76 -7.44 -19.80
CA ARG A 205 4.12 -6.75 -21.05
C ARG A 205 3.05 -5.72 -21.42
#